data_82b37e7c06e7521585058352de61bda9
#
_entry.id   82b37e7c06e7521585058352de61bda9
#
_cell.length_a   1.000
_cell.length_b   1.000
_cell.length_c   1.000
_cell.angle_alpha   90.00
_cell.angle_beta   90.00
_cell.angle_gamma   90.00
#
_symmetry.space_group_name_H-M   'P 1'
#
loop_
_entity.id
_entity.type
_entity.pdbx_description
1 polymer ?
#
loop_
_entity_poly.entity_id
_entity_poly.type
_entity_poly.pdbx_seq_one_letter_code
_entity_poly.pdbx_strand_id
1 'polypeptide(L)'
;MDNTFNISVILPLHSSKIRDFDEFFNKAITSITTQKVLPKEVVIVHTDEESLVGYLNSFNFENLNVKKVLYKGEPNYSSQINLGVKEASSEWISFFEFDDEYSQIWFNNVKKYSEIYPDVESFLPIVIDVNDKSVFAGFTNEATFAANFAQEMGLLTNDMLHNYQNFQTAGMAIKKKVIEDFGGFKSSIKLTFVYEFLLRMTYNSVKMMTIPKLGYKHINMRPDSLFWDYKFGPDKISEQEVKFWVSTAKKEYFFTDDRNIKYTESV
;
A
#
# COMPACT_ATOMS: atom_id res chain seq x y z
N MET A 1 -5.68 22.82 -18.89
CA MET A 1 -5.27 22.70 -17.48
C MET A 1 -4.68 21.33 -17.32
N ASP A 2 -3.52 21.25 -16.72
CA ASP A 2 -2.85 19.96 -16.48
C ASP A 2 -3.71 19.15 -15.49
N ASN A 3 -4.28 18.04 -15.94
CA ASN A 3 -5.20 17.23 -15.15
C ASN A 3 -4.40 16.14 -14.39
N THR A 4 -3.28 16.55 -13.77
CA THR A 4 -2.42 15.69 -12.99
C THR A 4 -2.50 16.00 -11.50
N PHE A 5 -2.21 15.01 -10.67
CA PHE A 5 -2.02 15.14 -9.23
C PHE A 5 -0.56 14.86 -8.89
N ASN A 6 0.01 15.63 -7.95
CA ASN A 6 1.41 15.47 -7.54
C ASN A 6 1.64 14.22 -6.70
N ILE A 7 1.35 13.06 -7.29
CA ILE A 7 1.48 11.72 -6.73
C ILE A 7 2.32 10.84 -7.63
N SER A 8 3.23 10.04 -7.04
CA SER A 8 4.00 9.00 -7.70
C SER A 8 3.40 7.65 -7.34
N VAL A 9 3.05 6.85 -8.35
CA VAL A 9 2.65 5.45 -8.17
C VAL A 9 3.91 4.59 -8.13
N ILE A 10 4.10 3.81 -7.07
CA ILE A 10 5.23 2.89 -6.91
C ILE A 10 4.76 1.48 -7.24
N LEU A 11 5.33 0.89 -8.28
CA LEU A 11 4.98 -0.42 -8.82
C LEU A 11 6.20 -1.34 -8.78
N PRO A 12 6.31 -2.25 -7.79
CA PRO A 12 7.36 -3.26 -7.75
C PRO A 12 7.07 -4.42 -8.69
N LEU A 13 8.09 -4.88 -9.42
CA LEU A 13 8.03 -6.05 -10.30
C LEU A 13 9.23 -6.95 -10.03
N HIS A 14 8.99 -8.23 -9.79
CA HIS A 14 10.06 -9.18 -9.51
C HIS A 14 10.29 -10.20 -10.62
N SER A 15 9.29 -10.53 -11.44
CA SER A 15 9.40 -11.44 -12.57
C SER A 15 8.27 -11.24 -13.57
N SER A 16 8.54 -11.48 -14.85
CA SER A 16 7.53 -11.61 -15.91
C SER A 16 7.09 -13.06 -16.15
N LYS A 17 7.70 -14.03 -15.46
CA LYS A 17 7.40 -15.47 -15.60
C LYS A 17 6.20 -15.92 -14.77
N ILE A 18 5.41 -14.98 -14.32
CA ILE A 18 4.18 -15.20 -13.58
C ILE A 18 3.07 -15.54 -14.58
N ARG A 19 2.23 -16.52 -14.24
CA ARG A 19 1.07 -16.88 -15.07
C ARG A 19 0.18 -15.65 -15.30
N ASP A 20 -0.23 -15.46 -16.55
CA ASP A 20 -1.11 -14.36 -16.98
C ASP A 20 -0.54 -12.95 -16.72
N PHE A 21 0.82 -12.83 -16.62
CA PHE A 21 1.50 -11.57 -16.35
C PHE A 21 1.05 -10.44 -17.28
N ASP A 22 1.02 -10.70 -18.60
CA ASP A 22 0.62 -9.70 -19.60
C ASP A 22 -0.80 -9.19 -19.37
N GLU A 23 -1.73 -10.07 -19.05
CA GLU A 23 -3.13 -9.71 -18.81
C GLU A 23 -3.26 -8.84 -17.57
N PHE A 24 -2.65 -9.25 -16.45
CA PHE A 24 -2.68 -8.49 -15.21
C PHE A 24 -1.99 -7.13 -15.36
N PHE A 25 -0.78 -7.12 -15.92
CA PHE A 25 -0.04 -5.88 -16.11
C PHE A 25 -0.77 -4.88 -17.01
N ASN A 26 -1.39 -5.35 -18.11
CA ASN A 26 -2.20 -4.50 -18.97
C ASN A 26 -3.40 -3.91 -18.22
N LYS A 27 -4.13 -4.70 -17.43
CA LYS A 27 -5.26 -4.21 -16.61
C LYS A 27 -4.78 -3.18 -15.58
N ALA A 28 -3.67 -3.46 -14.91
CA ALA A 28 -3.06 -2.57 -13.94
C ALA A 28 -2.70 -1.21 -14.57
N ILE A 29 -1.95 -1.21 -15.68
CA ILE A 29 -1.58 0.03 -16.38
C ILE A 29 -2.82 0.75 -16.93
N THR A 30 -3.79 0.02 -17.49
CA THR A 30 -5.05 0.61 -17.96
C THR A 30 -5.80 1.30 -16.83
N SER A 31 -5.78 0.74 -15.60
CA SER A 31 -6.43 1.36 -14.45
C SER A 31 -5.77 2.69 -14.04
N ILE A 32 -4.51 2.90 -14.41
CA ILE A 32 -3.80 4.18 -14.20
C ILE A 32 -4.07 5.15 -15.36
N THR A 33 -3.99 4.70 -16.62
CA THR A 33 -4.17 5.57 -17.80
C THR A 33 -5.59 6.12 -17.92
N THR A 34 -6.58 5.39 -17.38
CA THR A 34 -8.00 5.77 -17.38
C THR A 34 -8.44 6.59 -16.17
N GLN A 35 -7.53 6.98 -15.28
CA GLN A 35 -7.84 7.85 -14.14
C GLN A 35 -8.40 9.20 -14.59
N LYS A 36 -9.42 9.71 -13.89
CA LYS A 36 -9.95 11.08 -14.14
C LYS A 36 -8.90 12.17 -13.86
N VAL A 37 -7.99 11.92 -12.96
CA VAL A 37 -6.82 12.75 -12.67
C VAL A 37 -5.62 11.83 -12.70
N LEU A 38 -4.66 12.08 -13.59
CA LEU A 38 -3.50 11.24 -13.76
C LEU A 38 -2.47 11.44 -12.63
N PRO A 39 -1.70 10.42 -12.27
CA PRO A 39 -0.53 10.62 -11.43
C PRO A 39 0.54 11.40 -12.21
N LYS A 40 1.39 12.13 -11.49
CA LYS A 40 2.53 12.85 -12.08
C LYS A 40 3.55 11.89 -12.70
N GLU A 41 3.73 10.73 -12.08
CA GLU A 41 4.63 9.68 -12.57
C GLU A 41 4.26 8.30 -12.04
N VAL A 42 4.75 7.28 -12.73
CA VAL A 42 4.77 5.88 -12.29
C VAL A 42 6.22 5.45 -12.17
N VAL A 43 6.65 5.03 -10.99
CA VAL A 43 7.98 4.52 -10.71
C VAL A 43 7.91 2.99 -10.67
N ILE A 44 8.38 2.34 -11.72
CA ILE A 44 8.44 0.88 -11.83
C ILE A 44 9.79 0.43 -11.30
N VAL A 45 9.78 -0.31 -10.18
CA VAL A 45 10.99 -0.88 -9.57
C VAL A 45 11.06 -2.35 -9.94
N HIS A 46 12.00 -2.73 -10.79
CA HIS A 46 12.08 -4.07 -11.37
C HIS A 46 13.42 -4.74 -11.11
N THR A 47 13.44 -6.07 -11.10
CA THR A 47 14.66 -6.89 -11.07
C THR A 47 15.36 -6.84 -12.44
N ASP A 48 16.56 -7.42 -12.53
CA ASP A 48 17.35 -7.52 -13.76
C ASP A 48 17.00 -8.75 -14.63
N GLU A 49 15.84 -9.38 -14.38
CA GLU A 49 15.37 -10.48 -15.24
C GLU A 49 15.25 -10.00 -16.69
N GLU A 50 15.99 -10.64 -17.59
CA GLU A 50 16.11 -10.23 -19.00
C GLU A 50 14.74 -10.15 -19.70
N SER A 51 13.85 -11.12 -19.47
CA SER A 51 12.50 -11.14 -20.03
C SER A 51 11.66 -9.97 -19.54
N LEU A 52 11.75 -9.63 -18.24
CA LEU A 52 11.04 -8.49 -17.66
C LEU A 52 11.56 -7.16 -18.20
N VAL A 53 12.88 -7.01 -18.29
CA VAL A 53 13.50 -5.80 -18.85
C VAL A 53 13.12 -5.63 -20.32
N GLY A 54 13.17 -6.71 -21.12
CA GLY A 54 12.74 -6.71 -22.52
C GLY A 54 11.26 -6.33 -22.67
N TYR A 55 10.41 -6.90 -21.84
CA TYR A 55 8.98 -6.59 -21.80
C TYR A 55 8.72 -5.11 -21.51
N LEU A 56 9.30 -4.58 -20.43
CA LEU A 56 9.13 -3.19 -20.04
C LEU A 56 9.65 -2.21 -21.10
N ASN A 57 10.67 -2.57 -21.87
CA ASN A 57 11.21 -1.73 -22.93
C ASN A 57 10.33 -1.69 -24.18
N SER A 58 9.56 -2.75 -24.43
CA SER A 58 8.62 -2.84 -25.56
C SER A 58 7.22 -2.39 -25.22
N PHE A 59 6.86 -2.30 -23.94
CA PHE A 59 5.51 -1.96 -23.50
C PHE A 59 5.16 -0.49 -23.76
N ASN A 60 3.95 -0.26 -24.30
CA ASN A 60 3.43 1.09 -24.55
C ASN A 60 2.71 1.61 -23.30
N PHE A 61 3.31 2.56 -22.60
CA PHE A 61 2.73 3.21 -21.42
C PHE A 61 1.79 4.38 -21.75
N GLU A 62 1.45 4.57 -23.02
CA GLU A 62 0.57 5.66 -23.48
C GLU A 62 1.06 7.06 -23.02
N ASN A 63 0.21 7.76 -22.24
CA ASN A 63 0.46 9.11 -21.75
C ASN A 63 1.08 9.17 -20.33
N LEU A 64 1.48 8.03 -19.78
CA LEU A 64 2.10 7.99 -18.45
C LEU A 64 3.57 8.41 -18.50
N ASN A 65 3.98 9.24 -17.55
CA ASN A 65 5.39 9.50 -17.29
C ASN A 65 5.96 8.35 -16.46
N VAL A 66 6.69 7.43 -17.07
CA VAL A 66 7.20 6.21 -16.44
C VAL A 66 8.70 6.31 -16.19
N LYS A 67 9.11 6.14 -14.94
CA LYS A 67 10.50 5.98 -14.51
C LYS A 67 10.74 4.50 -14.19
N LYS A 68 11.70 3.87 -14.87
CA LYS A 68 12.13 2.49 -14.60
C LYS A 68 13.36 2.52 -13.71
N VAL A 69 13.33 1.75 -12.61
CA VAL A 69 14.38 1.70 -11.59
C VAL A 69 14.83 0.26 -11.38
N LEU A 70 16.08 -0.02 -11.64
CA LEU A 70 16.65 -1.35 -11.45
C LEU A 70 16.90 -1.64 -9.98
N TYR A 71 16.31 -2.73 -9.48
CA TYR A 71 16.57 -3.29 -8.17
C TYR A 71 17.56 -4.45 -8.26
N LYS A 72 18.68 -4.35 -7.55
CA LYS A 72 19.80 -5.32 -7.63
C LYS A 72 19.83 -6.33 -6.48
N GLY A 73 18.77 -6.42 -5.68
CA GLY A 73 18.66 -7.36 -4.56
C GLY A 73 17.81 -8.58 -4.91
N GLU A 74 17.76 -9.53 -3.98
CA GLU A 74 16.78 -10.61 -4.03
C GLU A 74 15.36 -10.05 -3.98
N PRO A 75 14.39 -10.66 -4.69
CA PRO A 75 13.01 -10.18 -4.73
C PRO A 75 12.45 -9.94 -3.33
N ASN A 76 12.12 -8.67 -3.04
CA ASN A 76 11.57 -8.25 -1.76
C ASN A 76 10.67 -7.04 -1.97
N TYR A 77 9.39 -7.22 -1.74
CA TYR A 77 8.37 -6.19 -1.93
C TYR A 77 8.71 -4.89 -1.18
N SER A 78 8.99 -5.00 0.12
CA SER A 78 9.29 -3.85 0.98
C SER A 78 10.52 -3.07 0.50
N SER A 79 11.59 -3.77 0.11
CA SER A 79 12.81 -3.14 -0.40
C SER A 79 12.58 -2.44 -1.74
N GLN A 80 11.81 -3.06 -2.65
CA GLN A 80 11.47 -2.46 -3.94
C GLN A 80 10.58 -1.23 -3.76
N ILE A 81 9.55 -1.29 -2.89
CA ILE A 81 8.73 -0.11 -2.56
C ILE A 81 9.60 1.00 -1.98
N ASN A 82 10.46 0.71 -1.01
CA ASN A 82 11.32 1.73 -0.38
C ASN A 82 12.27 2.39 -1.39
N LEU A 83 12.83 1.61 -2.33
CA LEU A 83 13.64 2.15 -3.42
C LEU A 83 12.79 3.06 -4.32
N GLY A 84 11.59 2.63 -4.70
CA GLY A 84 10.67 3.44 -5.51
C GLY A 84 10.29 4.76 -4.85
N VAL A 85 10.01 4.75 -3.54
CA VAL A 85 9.74 5.96 -2.76
C VAL A 85 10.94 6.91 -2.79
N LYS A 86 12.16 6.39 -2.62
CA LYS A 86 13.39 7.20 -2.70
C LYS A 86 13.53 7.88 -4.06
N GLU A 87 13.23 7.16 -5.14
CA GLU A 87 13.37 7.58 -6.52
C GLU A 87 12.20 8.47 -7.02
N ALA A 88 11.10 8.50 -6.30
CA ALA A 88 9.91 9.30 -6.62
C ALA A 88 10.16 10.80 -6.44
N SER A 89 9.55 11.62 -7.31
CA SER A 89 9.70 13.08 -7.32
C SER A 89 8.47 13.83 -6.80
N SER A 90 7.38 13.13 -6.50
CA SER A 90 6.12 13.74 -6.07
C SER A 90 6.04 13.93 -4.56
N GLU A 91 5.13 14.82 -4.15
CA GLU A 91 4.77 15.03 -2.74
C GLU A 91 4.06 13.82 -2.14
N TRP A 92 3.18 13.20 -2.93
CA TRP A 92 2.41 12.03 -2.53
C TRP A 92 2.95 10.77 -3.19
N ILE A 93 2.83 9.64 -2.47
CA ILE A 93 3.20 8.30 -2.93
C ILE A 93 1.96 7.42 -2.86
N SER A 94 1.77 6.56 -3.87
CA SER A 94 0.76 5.49 -3.80
C SER A 94 1.41 4.14 -4.07
N PHE A 95 1.08 3.14 -3.26
CA PHE A 95 1.55 1.77 -3.41
C PHE A 95 0.63 1.00 -4.34
N PHE A 96 1.21 0.30 -5.30
CA PHE A 96 0.46 -0.40 -6.33
C PHE A 96 1.07 -1.76 -6.64
N GLU A 97 0.23 -2.76 -6.88
CA GLU A 97 0.64 -4.10 -7.30
C GLU A 97 0.25 -4.35 -8.75
N PHE A 98 1.05 -5.14 -9.49
CA PHE A 98 0.91 -5.26 -10.95
C PHE A 98 -0.31 -6.07 -11.39
N ASP A 99 -0.94 -6.81 -10.49
CA ASP A 99 -2.14 -7.61 -10.70
C ASP A 99 -3.41 -6.96 -10.15
N ASP A 100 -3.28 -5.75 -9.62
CA ASP A 100 -4.36 -4.98 -9.01
C ASP A 100 -4.88 -3.86 -9.93
N GLU A 101 -5.98 -3.22 -9.53
CA GLU A 101 -6.59 -2.14 -10.30
C GLU A 101 -7.01 -0.97 -9.38
N TYR A 102 -6.69 0.26 -9.77
CA TYR A 102 -7.31 1.44 -9.18
C TYR A 102 -8.73 1.65 -9.72
N SER A 103 -9.63 2.14 -8.88
CA SER A 103 -10.87 2.77 -9.35
C SER A 103 -10.54 4.04 -10.14
N GLN A 104 -11.21 4.29 -11.27
CA GLN A 104 -10.95 5.44 -12.16
C GLN A 104 -11.03 6.82 -11.49
N ILE A 105 -11.61 6.90 -10.30
CA ILE A 105 -11.78 8.16 -9.56
C ILE A 105 -10.85 8.28 -8.37
N TRP A 106 -9.94 7.31 -8.15
CA TRP A 106 -9.16 7.25 -6.93
C TRP A 106 -8.29 8.49 -6.71
N PHE A 107 -7.43 8.84 -7.66
CA PHE A 107 -6.57 10.03 -7.50
C PHE A 107 -7.35 11.34 -7.48
N ASN A 108 -8.49 11.42 -8.16
CA ASN A 108 -9.38 12.58 -8.04
C ASN A 108 -9.97 12.69 -6.62
N ASN A 109 -10.31 11.56 -5.98
CA ASN A 109 -10.77 11.56 -4.59
C ASN A 109 -9.65 11.96 -3.65
N VAL A 110 -8.46 11.37 -3.78
CA VAL A 110 -7.30 11.74 -2.95
C VAL A 110 -7.02 13.23 -3.05
N LYS A 111 -6.97 13.80 -4.27
CA LYS A 111 -6.77 15.23 -4.48
C LYS A 111 -7.81 16.07 -3.75
N LYS A 112 -9.09 15.77 -3.92
CA LYS A 112 -10.19 16.51 -3.26
C LYS A 112 -10.12 16.41 -1.74
N TYR A 113 -9.85 15.21 -1.21
CA TYR A 113 -9.79 15.00 0.23
C TYR A 113 -8.55 15.69 0.83
N SER A 114 -7.42 15.72 0.13
CA SER A 114 -6.23 16.44 0.59
C SER A 114 -6.43 17.97 0.64
N GLU A 115 -7.30 18.51 -0.23
CA GLU A 115 -7.69 19.93 -0.20
C GLU A 115 -8.67 20.24 0.96
N ILE A 116 -9.60 19.33 1.28
CA ILE A 116 -10.57 19.48 2.37
C ILE A 116 -9.94 19.24 3.73
N TYR A 117 -9.03 18.27 3.83
CA TYR A 117 -8.36 17.84 5.06
C TYR A 117 -6.83 17.98 4.93
N PRO A 118 -6.28 19.20 4.91
CA PRO A 118 -4.86 19.44 4.62
C PRO A 118 -3.90 18.91 5.69
N ASP A 119 -4.42 18.65 6.89
CA ASP A 119 -3.71 18.05 8.01
C ASP A 119 -3.66 16.51 7.97
N VAL A 120 -4.42 15.88 7.09
CA VAL A 120 -4.34 14.44 6.84
C VAL A 120 -3.12 14.15 5.97
N GLU A 121 -2.34 13.16 6.37
CA GLU A 121 -1.05 12.83 5.76
C GLU A 121 -1.10 11.52 4.97
N SER A 122 -2.18 10.76 5.13
CA SER A 122 -2.40 9.52 4.39
C SER A 122 -3.88 9.25 4.16
N PHE A 123 -4.20 8.76 2.96
CA PHE A 123 -5.55 8.32 2.57
C PHE A 123 -5.53 6.84 2.18
N LEU A 124 -6.43 6.08 2.79
CA LEU A 124 -6.66 4.68 2.49
C LEU A 124 -7.91 4.54 1.62
N PRO A 125 -7.90 3.71 0.57
CA PRO A 125 -9.13 3.33 -0.13
C PRO A 125 -9.93 2.33 0.71
N ILE A 126 -11.24 2.23 0.50
CA ILE A 126 -11.92 0.95 0.72
C ILE A 126 -11.48 0.05 -0.43
N VAL A 127 -10.90 -1.09 -0.07
CA VAL A 127 -10.41 -2.08 -1.03
C VAL A 127 -11.44 -3.17 -1.18
N ILE A 128 -11.72 -3.56 -2.43
CA ILE A 128 -12.45 -4.78 -2.74
C ILE A 128 -11.46 -5.91 -2.98
N ASP A 129 -11.52 -6.94 -2.16
CA ASP A 129 -10.71 -8.15 -2.32
C ASP A 129 -11.45 -9.15 -3.22
N VAL A 130 -10.74 -9.66 -4.21
CA VAL A 130 -11.21 -10.73 -5.10
C VAL A 130 -10.15 -11.84 -5.17
N ASN A 131 -10.54 -13.05 -5.58
CA ASN A 131 -9.58 -14.10 -5.90
C ASN A 131 -9.08 -13.98 -7.36
N ASP A 132 -8.17 -14.86 -7.77
CA ASP A 132 -7.62 -14.95 -9.13
C ASP A 132 -8.66 -15.15 -10.25
N LYS A 133 -9.88 -15.57 -9.89
CA LYS A 133 -11.03 -15.71 -10.78
C LYS A 133 -12.01 -14.54 -10.71
N SER A 134 -11.60 -13.43 -10.10
CA SER A 134 -12.43 -12.23 -9.87
C SER A 134 -13.69 -12.47 -9.03
N VAL A 135 -13.71 -13.55 -8.23
CA VAL A 135 -14.81 -13.78 -7.28
C VAL A 135 -14.59 -12.94 -6.03
N PHE A 136 -15.62 -12.22 -5.62
CA PHE A 136 -15.60 -11.37 -4.42
C PHE A 136 -15.24 -12.19 -3.16
N ALA A 137 -14.29 -11.68 -2.39
CA ALA A 137 -13.80 -12.28 -1.15
C ALA A 137 -14.11 -11.44 0.09
N GLY A 138 -14.14 -10.11 -0.04
CA GLY A 138 -14.41 -9.21 1.08
C GLY A 138 -14.08 -7.76 0.80
N PHE A 139 -14.11 -6.96 1.85
CA PHE A 139 -13.60 -5.60 1.86
C PHE A 139 -12.49 -5.47 2.89
N THR A 140 -11.62 -4.47 2.69
CA THR A 140 -10.57 -4.09 3.64
C THR A 140 -10.57 -2.57 3.80
N ASN A 141 -10.13 -2.09 4.97
CA ASN A 141 -10.11 -0.69 5.41
C ASN A 141 -11.50 -0.10 5.78
N GLU A 142 -12.61 -0.78 5.53
CA GLU A 142 -13.95 -0.30 5.87
C GLU A 142 -14.20 -0.27 7.38
N ALA A 143 -13.45 -1.03 8.16
CA ALA A 143 -13.58 -1.12 9.62
C ALA A 143 -13.36 0.22 10.34
N THR A 144 -12.68 1.21 9.70
CA THR A 144 -12.58 2.57 10.22
C THR A 144 -13.95 3.22 10.45
N PHE A 145 -14.95 2.85 9.64
CA PHE A 145 -16.31 3.34 9.79
C PHE A 145 -17.16 2.47 10.73
N ALA A 146 -16.88 1.16 10.78
CA ALA A 146 -17.61 0.23 11.66
C ALA A 146 -17.22 0.39 13.12
N ALA A 147 -15.95 0.64 13.43
CA ALA A 147 -15.44 0.74 14.79
C ALA A 147 -15.84 2.04 15.50
N ASN A 148 -16.24 3.07 14.77
CA ASN A 148 -16.57 4.39 15.30
C ASN A 148 -17.82 4.97 14.65
N PHE A 149 -18.97 4.41 14.94
CA PHE A 149 -20.28 4.94 14.49
C PHE A 149 -20.53 6.42 14.83
N ALA A 150 -19.72 7.02 15.71
CA ALA A 150 -19.81 8.41 16.13
C ALA A 150 -18.79 9.31 15.41
N GLN A 151 -17.90 8.79 14.57
CA GLN A 151 -16.91 9.58 13.82
C GLN A 151 -17.37 9.78 12.38
N GLU A 152 -17.61 11.04 12.02
CA GLU A 152 -17.89 11.44 10.64
C GLU A 152 -16.67 11.20 9.70
N MET A 153 -15.48 11.09 10.28
CA MET A 153 -14.21 10.90 9.58
C MET A 153 -13.67 9.50 9.86
N GLY A 154 -13.39 8.73 8.82
CA GLY A 154 -12.81 7.38 8.93
C GLY A 154 -11.31 7.42 9.28
N LEU A 155 -10.96 8.01 10.44
CA LEU A 155 -9.58 8.07 10.90
C LEU A 155 -9.14 6.70 11.45
N LEU A 156 -8.01 6.21 10.93
CA LEU A 156 -7.36 5.03 11.46
C LEU A 156 -6.58 5.41 12.72
N THR A 157 -6.88 4.75 13.83
CA THR A 157 -6.23 4.99 15.11
C THR A 157 -5.34 3.81 15.52
N ASN A 158 -4.38 4.08 16.39
CA ASN A 158 -3.52 3.04 16.95
C ASN A 158 -4.34 2.00 17.74
N ASP A 159 -5.33 2.44 18.50
CA ASP A 159 -6.24 1.55 19.24
C ASP A 159 -7.04 0.62 18.33
N MET A 160 -7.54 1.11 17.19
CA MET A 160 -8.19 0.25 16.20
C MET A 160 -7.26 -0.86 15.72
N LEU A 161 -5.99 -0.55 15.42
CA LEU A 161 -5.02 -1.53 14.95
C LEU A 161 -4.67 -2.58 16.01
N HIS A 162 -4.73 -2.25 17.29
CA HIS A 162 -4.57 -3.21 18.37
C HIS A 162 -5.72 -4.22 18.45
N ASN A 163 -6.93 -3.82 18.07
CA ASN A 163 -8.14 -4.62 18.15
C ASN A 163 -8.53 -5.28 16.82
N TYR A 164 -8.19 -4.65 15.68
CA TYR A 164 -8.55 -5.11 14.34
C TYR A 164 -7.31 -5.15 13.44
N GLN A 165 -7.18 -6.21 12.65
CA GLN A 165 -6.03 -6.40 11.75
C GLN A 165 -6.41 -6.38 10.26
N ASN A 166 -7.67 -6.08 9.92
CA ASN A 166 -8.15 -6.07 8.54
C ASN A 166 -7.90 -4.71 7.87
N PHE A 167 -6.62 -4.29 7.86
CA PHE A 167 -6.16 -3.08 7.19
C PHE A 167 -5.01 -3.40 6.26
N GLN A 168 -4.98 -2.72 5.12
CA GLN A 168 -3.92 -2.86 4.14
C GLN A 168 -3.54 -1.52 3.51
N THR A 169 -2.34 -1.50 2.93
CA THR A 169 -1.77 -0.31 2.28
C THR A 169 -1.89 -0.33 0.75
N ALA A 170 -2.53 -1.35 0.18
CA ALA A 170 -2.79 -1.43 -1.25
C ALA A 170 -3.62 -0.22 -1.72
N GLY A 171 -3.12 0.50 -2.71
CA GLY A 171 -3.72 1.73 -3.21
C GLY A 171 -3.64 2.96 -2.29
N MET A 172 -3.03 2.83 -1.11
CA MET A 172 -2.83 3.93 -0.16
C MET A 172 -2.12 5.11 -0.83
N ALA A 173 -2.55 6.32 -0.52
CA ALA A 173 -1.83 7.55 -0.82
C ALA A 173 -1.28 8.15 0.47
N ILE A 174 0.04 8.41 0.54
CA ILE A 174 0.72 8.94 1.72
C ILE A 174 1.70 10.04 1.32
N LYS A 175 1.85 11.10 2.12
CA LYS A 175 2.87 12.11 1.89
C LYS A 175 4.26 11.47 1.97
N LYS A 176 5.10 11.71 0.95
CA LYS A 176 6.47 11.18 0.88
C LYS A 176 7.26 11.52 2.14
N LYS A 177 7.10 12.76 2.63
CA LYS A 177 7.76 13.23 3.85
C LYS A 177 7.49 12.34 5.08
N VAL A 178 6.30 11.78 5.23
CA VAL A 178 5.98 10.86 6.33
C VAL A 178 6.88 9.61 6.28
N ILE A 179 7.10 9.07 5.07
CA ILE A 179 7.98 7.91 4.90
C ILE A 179 9.44 8.29 5.15
N GLU A 180 9.85 9.51 4.77
CA GLU A 180 11.20 10.03 5.03
C GLU A 180 11.44 10.24 6.53
N ASP A 181 10.46 10.76 7.27
CA ASP A 181 10.58 11.06 8.70
C ASP A 181 10.51 9.79 9.58
N PHE A 182 9.62 8.85 9.25
CA PHE A 182 9.33 7.69 10.11
C PHE A 182 9.78 6.34 9.51
N GLY A 183 10.35 6.35 8.32
CA GLY A 183 10.84 5.18 7.60
C GLY A 183 9.76 4.45 6.80
N GLY A 184 10.19 3.75 5.75
CA GLY A 184 9.35 2.91 4.90
C GLY A 184 9.02 1.55 5.51
N PHE A 185 8.73 0.56 4.67
CA PHE A 185 8.48 -0.81 5.12
C PHE A 185 9.76 -1.47 5.62
N LYS A 186 9.68 -2.24 6.73
CA LYS A 186 10.79 -3.05 7.24
C LYS A 186 10.96 -4.30 6.38
N SER A 187 12.03 -4.34 5.58
CA SER A 187 12.29 -5.43 4.62
C SER A 187 12.57 -6.79 5.26
N SER A 188 12.94 -6.82 6.53
CA SER A 188 13.09 -8.05 7.31
C SER A 188 11.75 -8.71 7.66
N ILE A 189 10.64 -7.99 7.59
CA ILE A 189 9.30 -8.51 7.90
C ILE A 189 8.60 -8.86 6.58
N LYS A 190 8.44 -10.16 6.29
CA LYS A 190 7.92 -10.60 4.98
C LYS A 190 6.39 -10.59 4.86
N LEU A 191 5.64 -10.92 5.92
CA LEU A 191 4.17 -11.04 5.85
C LEU A 191 3.41 -9.96 6.60
N THR A 192 3.90 -9.51 7.75
CA THR A 192 3.18 -8.59 8.64
C THR A 192 3.73 -7.17 8.59
N PHE A 193 4.52 -6.84 7.58
CA PHE A 193 5.15 -5.53 7.41
C PHE A 193 4.11 -4.39 7.30
N VAL A 194 2.97 -4.64 6.67
CA VAL A 194 1.86 -3.66 6.60
C VAL A 194 1.34 -3.34 7.99
N TYR A 195 1.13 -4.35 8.82
CA TYR A 195 0.63 -4.16 10.17
C TYR A 195 1.62 -3.37 11.04
N GLU A 196 2.91 -3.71 10.97
CA GLU A 196 3.98 -2.96 11.62
C GLU A 196 4.01 -1.50 11.16
N PHE A 197 3.94 -1.28 9.85
CA PHE A 197 3.97 0.06 9.27
C PHE A 197 2.80 0.91 9.76
N LEU A 198 1.57 0.41 9.70
CA LEU A 198 0.38 1.15 10.14
C LEU A 198 0.42 1.47 11.64
N LEU A 199 0.87 0.51 12.49
CA LEU A 199 1.06 0.74 13.93
C LEU A 199 2.10 1.83 14.17
N ARG A 200 3.25 1.79 13.50
CA ARG A 200 4.31 2.79 13.62
C ARG A 200 3.85 4.17 13.17
N MET A 201 3.12 4.27 12.05
CA MET A 201 2.58 5.55 11.58
C MET A 201 1.60 6.15 12.59
N THR A 202 0.62 5.37 13.05
CA THR A 202 -0.38 5.85 14.03
C THR A 202 0.24 6.16 15.39
N TYR A 203 1.26 5.41 15.82
CA TYR A 203 2.05 5.69 17.02
C TYR A 203 2.74 7.06 16.95
N ASN A 204 3.25 7.42 15.79
CA ASN A 204 3.86 8.73 15.54
C ASN A 204 2.84 9.82 15.18
N SER A 205 1.57 9.60 15.48
CA SER A 205 0.48 10.57 15.29
C SER A 205 0.24 10.99 13.83
N VAL A 206 0.69 10.18 12.86
CA VAL A 206 0.38 10.39 11.45
C VAL A 206 -1.13 10.27 11.25
N LYS A 207 -1.75 11.32 10.75
CA LYS A 207 -3.20 11.32 10.49
C LYS A 207 -3.50 10.55 9.21
N MET A 208 -4.12 9.39 9.38
CA MET A 208 -4.49 8.47 8.31
C MET A 208 -6.01 8.37 8.22
N MET A 209 -6.58 8.62 7.04
CA MET A 209 -8.02 8.63 6.82
C MET A 209 -8.41 7.63 5.73
N THR A 210 -9.45 6.83 5.98
CA THR A 210 -10.08 6.03 4.93
C THR A 210 -11.10 6.90 4.19
N ILE A 211 -10.95 7.04 2.88
CA ILE A 211 -11.96 7.68 2.03
C ILE A 211 -13.11 6.68 1.85
N PRO A 212 -14.40 7.05 2.13
CA PRO A 212 -15.55 6.14 2.06
C PRO A 212 -15.97 5.85 0.62
N LYS A 213 -15.03 5.40 -0.20
CA LYS A 213 -15.20 5.04 -1.62
C LYS A 213 -14.37 3.82 -1.96
N LEU A 214 -14.90 2.95 -2.81
CA LEU A 214 -14.11 1.91 -3.43
C LEU A 214 -13.03 2.59 -4.29
N GLY A 215 -11.79 2.48 -3.86
CA GLY A 215 -10.64 3.09 -4.51
C GLY A 215 -9.70 2.10 -5.16
N TYR A 216 -9.79 0.83 -4.78
CA TYR A 216 -8.82 -0.18 -5.17
C TYR A 216 -9.46 -1.57 -5.24
N LYS A 217 -9.04 -2.38 -6.20
CA LYS A 217 -9.37 -3.79 -6.33
C LYS A 217 -8.09 -4.60 -6.19
N HIS A 218 -8.06 -5.48 -5.20
CA HIS A 218 -6.90 -6.31 -4.87
C HIS A 218 -7.18 -7.78 -5.18
N ILE A 219 -6.24 -8.43 -5.89
CA ILE A 219 -6.28 -9.87 -6.12
C ILE A 219 -5.58 -10.59 -4.97
N ASN A 220 -6.39 -11.00 -4.00
CA ASN A 220 -5.88 -11.69 -2.82
C ASN A 220 -5.55 -13.15 -3.11
N MET A 221 -4.42 -13.63 -2.55
CA MET A 221 -4.05 -15.05 -2.55
C MET A 221 -3.86 -15.66 -3.96
N ARG A 222 -3.37 -14.88 -4.92
CA ARG A 222 -3.03 -15.41 -6.24
C ARG A 222 -1.88 -16.43 -6.13
N PRO A 223 -2.05 -17.65 -6.64
CA PRO A 223 -0.93 -18.58 -6.80
C PRO A 223 0.21 -17.93 -7.60
N ASP A 224 1.44 -18.31 -7.33
CA ASP A 224 2.67 -17.76 -7.94
C ASP A 224 2.99 -16.30 -7.53
N SER A 225 2.27 -15.72 -6.55
CA SER A 225 2.68 -14.46 -5.94
C SER A 225 3.71 -14.67 -4.84
N LEU A 226 4.53 -13.65 -4.58
CA LEU A 226 5.52 -13.68 -3.51
C LEU A 226 4.88 -13.94 -2.13
N PHE A 227 3.69 -13.38 -1.89
CA PHE A 227 2.95 -13.59 -0.63
C PHE A 227 2.34 -14.98 -0.54
N TRP A 228 1.96 -15.59 -1.67
CA TRP A 228 1.54 -16.98 -1.71
C TRP A 228 2.69 -17.90 -1.29
N ASP A 229 3.90 -17.67 -1.83
CA ASP A 229 5.07 -18.46 -1.48
C ASP A 229 5.43 -18.34 0.00
N TYR A 230 5.32 -17.16 0.57
CA TYR A 230 5.52 -16.94 2.01
C TYR A 230 4.46 -17.61 2.90
N LYS A 231 3.27 -17.89 2.38
CA LYS A 231 2.21 -18.56 3.14
C LYS A 231 2.15 -20.07 2.89
N PHE A 232 2.39 -20.53 1.68
CA PHE A 232 2.11 -21.89 1.23
C PHE A 232 3.22 -22.55 0.44
N GLY A 233 4.18 -21.78 -0.07
CA GLY A 233 5.26 -22.23 -0.92
C GLY A 233 6.47 -22.77 -0.15
N PRO A 234 7.60 -22.99 -0.87
CA PRO A 234 8.85 -23.45 -0.29
C PRO A 234 9.43 -22.51 0.76
N ASP A 235 9.24 -21.21 0.59
CA ASP A 235 9.72 -20.14 1.49
C ASP A 235 8.71 -19.78 2.59
N LYS A 236 7.85 -20.72 2.92
CA LYS A 236 6.79 -20.54 3.93
C LYS A 236 7.34 -20.02 5.25
N ILE A 237 6.80 -18.87 5.65
CA ILE A 237 7.08 -18.26 6.95
C ILE A 237 6.32 -19.00 8.04
N SER A 238 6.99 -19.33 9.13
CA SER A 238 6.37 -20.04 10.24
C SER A 238 5.32 -19.18 10.95
N GLU A 239 4.27 -19.82 11.49
CA GLU A 239 3.30 -19.12 12.32
C GLU A 239 3.92 -18.48 13.56
N GLN A 240 5.00 -19.06 14.08
CA GLN A 240 5.73 -18.52 15.21
C GLN A 240 6.41 -17.20 14.85
N GLU A 241 6.99 -17.10 13.66
CA GLU A 241 7.60 -15.87 13.15
C GLU A 241 6.52 -14.79 12.92
N VAL A 242 5.40 -15.13 12.31
CA VAL A 242 4.27 -14.20 12.15
C VAL A 242 3.80 -13.68 13.50
N LYS A 243 3.56 -14.56 14.47
CA LYS A 243 3.16 -14.18 15.85
C LYS A 243 4.23 -13.33 16.55
N PHE A 244 5.50 -13.64 16.35
CA PHE A 244 6.61 -12.87 16.91
C PHE A 244 6.58 -11.42 16.39
N TRP A 245 6.52 -11.22 15.09
CA TRP A 245 6.51 -9.87 14.51
C TRP A 245 5.27 -9.06 14.89
N VAL A 246 4.08 -9.68 14.89
CA VAL A 246 2.84 -9.02 15.33
C VAL A 246 2.95 -8.60 16.79
N SER A 247 3.40 -9.50 17.68
CA SER A 247 3.51 -9.21 19.10
C SER A 247 4.57 -8.15 19.41
N THR A 248 5.68 -8.17 18.66
CA THR A 248 6.75 -7.18 18.76
C THR A 248 6.25 -5.81 18.34
N ALA A 249 5.58 -5.69 17.19
CA ALA A 249 5.02 -4.43 16.73
C ALA A 249 3.99 -3.87 17.71
N LYS A 250 3.10 -4.72 18.25
CA LYS A 250 2.12 -4.31 19.27
C LYS A 250 2.77 -3.76 20.54
N LYS A 251 3.87 -4.33 20.98
CA LYS A 251 4.58 -3.86 22.18
C LYS A 251 5.39 -2.59 21.92
N GLU A 252 6.02 -2.50 20.75
CA GLU A 252 6.88 -1.38 20.37
C GLU A 252 6.05 -0.12 20.09
N TYR A 253 4.89 -0.26 19.45
CA TYR A 253 4.04 0.85 19.01
C TYR A 253 2.72 0.91 19.75
N PHE A 254 2.74 0.69 21.07
CA PHE A 254 1.59 0.90 21.92
C PHE A 254 1.46 2.39 22.25
N PHE A 255 0.43 3.03 21.75
CA PHE A 255 0.14 4.43 22.04
C PHE A 255 -0.65 4.52 23.35
N THR A 256 -0.03 5.09 24.39
CA THR A 256 -0.71 5.47 25.61
C THR A 256 -1.13 6.93 25.51
N ASP A 257 -2.41 7.21 25.37
CA ASP A 257 -2.90 8.58 25.43
C ASP A 257 -2.82 9.13 26.89
N ASP A 258 -3.11 10.42 27.06
CA ASP A 258 -3.07 11.08 28.37
C ASP A 258 -3.94 10.41 29.44
N ARG A 259 -4.96 9.65 29.05
CA ARG A 259 -5.84 8.92 29.96
C ARG A 259 -5.09 7.73 30.59
N ASN A 260 -4.21 7.08 29.82
CA ASN A 260 -3.42 5.95 30.33
C ASN A 260 -2.25 6.42 31.21
N ILE A 261 -1.68 7.59 30.95
CA ILE A 261 -0.60 8.17 31.78
C ILE A 261 -1.09 8.45 33.19
N LYS A 262 -2.34 8.89 33.35
CA LYS A 262 -2.94 9.18 34.66
C LYS A 262 -3.13 7.93 35.55
N TYR A 263 -3.22 6.75 34.95
CA TYR A 263 -3.36 5.49 35.72
C TYR A 263 -2.01 4.96 36.22
N THR A 264 -0.90 5.33 35.59
CA THR A 264 0.44 4.93 36.04
C THR A 264 1.00 5.83 37.16
N GLU A 265 0.48 7.05 37.31
CA GLU A 265 0.88 7.97 38.37
C GLU A 265 0.14 7.74 39.70
N SER A 266 -0.90 6.90 39.71
CA SER A 266 -1.73 6.63 40.89
C SER A 266 -1.47 5.27 41.56
N VAL A 267 -0.38 4.60 41.21
CA VAL A 267 0.17 3.39 41.86
C VAL A 267 1.55 3.73 42.44
#